data_17dcf4c9075400140ac82590b9a1d648
#
_entry.id   17dcf4c9075400140ac82590b9a1d648
#
_cell.length_a   1.000
_cell.length_b   1.000
_cell.length_c   1.000
_cell.angle_alpha   90.00
_cell.angle_beta   90.00
_cell.angle_gamma   90.00
#
_symmetry.space_group_name_H-M   'P 1'
#
loop_
_entity.id
_entity.type
_entity.pdbx_description
1 polymer ?
#
loop_
_entity_poly.entity_id
_entity_poly.type
_entity_poly.pdbx_seq_one_letter_code
_entity_poly.pdbx_strand_id
1 'polypeptide(L)'
;WSGPKGGQVSGFIKSLRSQIRCDLKRKRSQGRRVHDCHVRVIWCREFGGEGQPHYHIAIMVNRDAYSALGRISGQQEPDYPWWLAEEQAVSNMAERIQRAWGRTLGLTGSQGIGLVHFPDSAIQLISKGSSMYTAQYQGMFRRMSYLAKVDTKLYDDGFRNFGCSQR
;
A
#
# COMPACT_ATOMS: atom_id res chain seq x y z
N TRP A 1 -7.86 8.70 -20.79
CA TRP A 1 -8.44 7.90 -19.71
C TRP A 1 -8.98 8.84 -18.62
N SER A 2 -10.30 9.00 -18.61
CA SER A 2 -11.01 9.80 -17.60
C SER A 2 -11.30 8.92 -16.37
N GLY A 3 -10.29 8.67 -15.56
CA GLY A 3 -10.47 7.97 -14.30
C GLY A 3 -11.36 8.75 -13.33
N PRO A 4 -12.05 8.08 -12.39
CA PRO A 4 -12.98 8.72 -11.48
C PRO A 4 -12.27 9.81 -10.65
N LYS A 5 -12.84 11.00 -10.67
CA LYS A 5 -12.34 12.20 -10.01
C LYS A 5 -12.07 11.94 -8.51
N GLY A 6 -10.81 11.83 -8.11
CA GLY A 6 -10.34 11.86 -6.71
C GLY A 6 -10.64 10.66 -5.80
N GLY A 7 -11.30 9.60 -6.30
CA GLY A 7 -11.71 8.46 -5.48
C GLY A 7 -10.71 7.29 -5.37
N GLN A 8 -9.64 7.30 -6.17
CA GLN A 8 -8.74 6.15 -6.31
C GLN A 8 -8.05 5.77 -4.99
N VAL A 9 -7.44 6.73 -4.31
CA VAL A 9 -6.76 6.43 -3.04
C VAL A 9 -7.75 6.02 -1.95
N SER A 10 -8.94 6.60 -1.92
CA SER A 10 -10.01 6.19 -0.98
C SER A 10 -10.49 4.77 -1.25
N GLY A 11 -10.67 4.38 -2.52
CA GLY A 11 -10.98 3.03 -2.95
C GLY A 11 -9.89 2.04 -2.56
N PHE A 12 -8.65 2.39 -2.81
CA PHE A 12 -7.47 1.61 -2.41
C PHE A 12 -7.44 1.36 -0.90
N ILE A 13 -7.55 2.42 -0.09
CA ILE A 13 -7.55 2.30 1.38
C ILE A 13 -8.69 1.40 1.86
N LYS A 14 -9.90 1.57 1.33
CA LYS A 14 -11.08 0.75 1.65
C LYS A 14 -10.83 -0.73 1.31
N SER A 15 -10.32 -1.01 0.12
CA SER A 15 -10.01 -2.36 -0.35
C SER A 15 -8.92 -3.01 0.53
N LEU A 16 -7.82 -2.33 0.79
CA LEU A 16 -6.73 -2.84 1.61
C LEU A 16 -7.17 -3.12 3.06
N ARG A 17 -7.91 -2.20 3.68
CA ARG A 17 -8.48 -2.40 5.02
C ARG A 17 -9.40 -3.61 5.08
N SER A 18 -10.23 -3.82 4.06
CA SER A 18 -11.11 -4.97 3.96
C SER A 18 -10.34 -6.29 3.89
N GLN A 19 -9.32 -6.37 3.04
CA GLN A 19 -8.47 -7.55 2.90
C GLN A 19 -7.73 -7.89 4.20
N ILE A 20 -7.17 -6.89 4.89
CA ILE A 20 -6.49 -7.08 6.18
C ILE A 20 -7.49 -7.58 7.24
N ARG A 21 -8.68 -7.00 7.32
CA ARG A 21 -9.73 -7.45 8.25
C ARG A 21 -10.13 -8.91 8.02
N CYS A 22 -10.33 -9.29 6.75
CA CYS A 22 -10.65 -10.66 6.38
C CYS A 22 -9.54 -11.63 6.75
N ASP A 23 -8.28 -11.28 6.52
CA ASP A 23 -7.12 -12.10 6.88
C ASP A 23 -7.01 -12.30 8.39
N LEU A 24 -7.14 -11.23 9.18
CA LEU A 24 -7.10 -11.32 10.64
C LEU A 24 -8.26 -12.15 11.19
N LYS A 25 -9.48 -12.01 10.62
CA LYS A 25 -10.64 -12.84 10.99
C LYS A 25 -10.37 -14.32 10.69
N ARG A 26 -9.86 -14.64 9.51
CA ARG A 26 -9.50 -15.99 9.10
C ARG A 26 -8.43 -16.59 10.03
N LYS A 27 -7.37 -15.87 10.34
CA LYS A 27 -6.32 -16.31 11.26
C LYS A 27 -6.89 -16.61 12.65
N ARG A 28 -7.81 -15.79 13.17
CA ARG A 28 -8.51 -16.04 14.45
C ARG A 28 -9.34 -17.30 14.40
N SER A 29 -10.12 -17.54 13.33
CA SER A 29 -10.92 -18.75 13.19
C SER A 29 -10.08 -20.03 13.09
N GLN A 30 -8.80 -19.91 12.70
CA GLN A 30 -7.82 -21.00 12.69
C GLN A 30 -7.09 -21.19 14.04
N GLY A 31 -7.52 -20.52 15.11
CA GLY A 31 -6.88 -20.59 16.43
C GLY A 31 -5.52 -19.88 16.53
N ARG A 32 -5.13 -19.10 15.51
CA ARG A 32 -3.85 -18.40 15.52
C ARG A 32 -3.92 -17.13 16.39
N ARG A 33 -2.83 -16.87 17.12
CA ARG A 33 -2.67 -15.57 17.79
C ARG A 33 -2.64 -14.45 16.76
N VAL A 34 -3.46 -13.41 16.96
CA VAL A 34 -3.60 -12.29 16.04
C VAL A 34 -3.49 -10.97 16.79
N HIS A 35 -2.70 -10.06 16.26
CA HIS A 35 -2.62 -8.69 16.74
C HIS A 35 -3.53 -7.78 15.91
N ASP A 36 -4.18 -6.83 16.55
CA ASP A 36 -5.02 -5.86 15.85
C ASP A 36 -4.16 -4.96 14.97
N CYS A 37 -4.67 -4.65 13.80
CA CYS A 37 -3.97 -3.87 12.80
C CYS A 37 -4.87 -2.77 12.21
N HIS A 38 -4.57 -1.54 12.57
CA HIS A 38 -5.16 -0.36 11.95
C HIS A 38 -4.27 0.11 10.81
N VAL A 39 -4.83 0.14 9.59
CA VAL A 39 -4.14 0.65 8.41
C VAL A 39 -4.25 2.17 8.39
N ARG A 40 -3.12 2.86 8.48
CA ARG A 40 -3.00 4.29 8.28
C ARG A 40 -2.21 4.56 7.01
N VAL A 41 -2.58 5.60 6.30
CA VAL A 41 -1.99 5.91 4.99
C VAL A 41 -1.72 7.41 4.92
N ILE A 42 -0.55 7.76 4.38
CA ILE A 42 -0.24 9.10 3.90
C ILE A 42 0.09 8.95 2.43
N TRP A 43 -0.37 9.87 1.62
CA TRP A 43 -0.18 9.79 0.17
C TRP A 43 0.01 11.17 -0.44
N CYS A 44 0.70 11.22 -1.56
CA CYS A 44 0.66 12.37 -2.46
C CYS A 44 0.46 11.91 -3.90
N ARG A 45 -0.07 12.84 -4.71
CA ARG A 45 -0.22 12.72 -6.15
C ARG A 45 0.79 13.63 -6.81
N GLU A 46 1.52 13.08 -7.76
CA GLU A 46 2.53 13.78 -8.54
C GLU A 46 2.30 13.49 -10.03
N PHE A 47 2.88 14.32 -10.88
CA PHE A 47 2.83 14.17 -12.33
C PHE A 47 4.24 14.00 -12.87
N GLY A 48 4.45 12.95 -13.65
CA GLY A 48 5.68 12.74 -14.41
C GLY A 48 5.65 13.48 -15.74
N GLY A 49 6.74 13.41 -16.49
CA GLY A 49 6.87 14.07 -17.80
C GLY A 49 5.82 13.67 -18.84
N GLU A 50 5.17 12.52 -18.68
CA GLU A 50 4.10 12.04 -19.57
C GLU A 50 2.70 12.52 -19.17
N GLY A 51 2.58 13.39 -18.16
CA GLY A 51 1.30 13.95 -17.71
C GLY A 51 0.37 12.95 -16.99
N GLN A 52 0.83 11.75 -16.71
CA GLN A 52 0.05 10.75 -15.96
C GLN A 52 0.23 10.94 -14.46
N PRO A 53 -0.85 10.84 -13.66
CA PRO A 53 -0.74 10.95 -12.21
C PRO A 53 -0.06 9.73 -11.61
N HIS A 54 0.93 9.97 -10.77
CA HIS A 54 1.59 8.97 -9.93
C HIS A 54 1.20 9.19 -8.47
N TYR A 55 0.97 8.08 -7.74
CA TYR A 55 0.65 8.14 -6.33
C TYR A 55 1.79 7.55 -5.51
N HIS A 56 2.39 8.35 -4.65
CA HIS A 56 3.30 7.87 -3.64
C HIS A 56 2.53 7.64 -2.36
N ILE A 57 2.59 6.43 -1.83
CA ILE A 57 1.76 6.01 -0.71
C ILE A 57 2.63 5.38 0.38
N ALA A 58 2.59 5.96 1.57
CA ALA A 58 3.16 5.35 2.77
C ALA A 58 2.04 4.67 3.56
N ILE A 59 2.21 3.38 3.83
CA ILE A 59 1.24 2.54 4.54
C ILE A 59 1.83 2.16 5.89
N MET A 60 1.13 2.48 6.96
CA MET A 60 1.53 2.13 8.31
C MET A 60 0.60 1.03 8.85
N VAL A 61 1.20 -0.05 9.29
CA VAL A 61 0.52 -1.22 9.88
C VAL A 61 1.17 -1.61 11.20
N ASN A 62 0.45 -2.39 12.02
CA ASN A 62 1.05 -2.97 13.20
C ASN A 62 2.11 -4.02 12.80
N ARG A 63 3.35 -3.82 13.24
CA ARG A 63 4.49 -4.71 12.97
C ARG A 63 4.24 -6.15 13.44
N ASP A 64 3.56 -6.32 14.58
CA ASP A 64 3.31 -7.66 15.14
C ASP A 64 2.24 -8.43 14.34
N ALA A 65 1.45 -7.72 13.52
CA ALA A 65 0.51 -8.33 12.58
C ALA A 65 1.14 -8.56 11.20
N TYR A 66 1.95 -7.59 10.73
CA TYR A 66 2.58 -7.61 9.40
C TYR A 66 3.97 -6.97 9.45
N SER A 67 5.02 -7.79 9.48
CA SER A 67 6.42 -7.34 9.58
C SER A 67 7.19 -7.34 8.25
N ALA A 68 6.61 -7.92 7.19
CA ALA A 68 7.24 -8.05 5.88
C ALA A 68 6.25 -7.81 4.74
N LEU A 69 6.74 -7.38 3.59
CA LEU A 69 5.96 -7.30 2.35
C LEU A 69 5.64 -8.69 1.80
N GLY A 70 6.59 -9.62 1.93
CA GLY A 70 6.54 -10.91 1.26
C GLY A 70 7.04 -10.83 -0.19
N ARG A 71 6.75 -11.86 -0.98
CA ARG A 71 7.12 -11.92 -2.40
C ARG A 71 6.32 -10.88 -3.18
N ILE A 72 6.98 -10.18 -4.11
CA ILE A 72 6.35 -9.21 -4.99
C ILE A 72 6.12 -9.89 -6.34
N SER A 73 4.86 -10.08 -6.71
CA SER A 73 4.49 -10.64 -8.02
C SER A 73 4.92 -9.70 -9.14
N GLY A 74 5.47 -10.26 -10.22
CA GLY A 74 5.97 -9.51 -11.37
C GLY A 74 7.45 -9.16 -11.32
N GLN A 75 8.15 -9.42 -10.21
CA GLN A 75 9.62 -9.28 -10.13
C GLN A 75 10.39 -10.59 -10.40
N GLN A 76 9.70 -11.72 -10.32
CA GLN A 76 10.23 -13.04 -10.72
C GLN A 76 9.13 -13.79 -11.46
N GLU A 77 9.49 -14.53 -12.50
CA GLU A 77 8.60 -15.49 -13.15
C GLU A 77 8.03 -16.43 -12.09
N PRO A 78 6.70 -16.52 -11.95
CA PRO A 78 6.14 -17.43 -10.97
C PRO A 78 6.23 -18.86 -11.49
N ASP A 79 6.85 -19.75 -10.74
CA ASP A 79 6.79 -21.21 -10.97
C ASP A 79 5.35 -21.75 -10.93
N TYR A 80 4.41 -20.89 -10.53
CA TYR A 80 3.00 -21.20 -10.38
C TYR A 80 2.15 -19.99 -10.83
N PRO A 81 1.13 -20.21 -11.70
CA PRO A 81 0.25 -19.12 -12.14
C PRO A 81 -0.58 -18.56 -11.00
N TRP A 82 -0.10 -17.47 -10.39
CA TRP A 82 -0.74 -16.81 -9.23
C TRP A 82 -2.18 -16.34 -9.55
N TRP A 83 -2.55 -16.14 -10.83
CA TRP A 83 -3.90 -15.78 -11.25
C TRP A 83 -4.88 -16.96 -11.19
N LEU A 84 -4.41 -18.22 -11.17
CA LEU A 84 -5.24 -19.38 -10.90
C LEU A 84 -5.62 -19.48 -9.40
N ALA A 85 -5.01 -18.65 -8.57
CA ALA A 85 -5.28 -18.58 -7.15
C ALA A 85 -6.38 -17.57 -6.81
N GLU A 86 -7.34 -17.29 -7.70
CA GLU A 86 -8.44 -16.34 -7.43
C GLU A 86 -9.23 -16.69 -6.17
N GLU A 87 -9.27 -17.95 -5.77
CA GLU A 87 -9.88 -18.42 -4.53
C GLU A 87 -8.89 -18.63 -3.39
N GLN A 88 -7.59 -18.64 -3.65
CA GLN A 88 -6.60 -18.77 -2.58
C GLN A 88 -6.43 -17.44 -1.84
N ALA A 89 -6.41 -17.54 -0.52
CA ALA A 89 -6.23 -16.37 0.33
C ALA A 89 -4.90 -15.67 -0.01
N VAL A 90 -4.98 -14.39 -0.34
CA VAL A 90 -3.82 -13.51 -0.53
C VAL A 90 -2.82 -13.73 0.61
N SER A 91 -1.61 -14.19 0.28
CA SER A 91 -0.68 -14.72 1.27
C SER A 91 0.15 -13.64 1.95
N ASN A 92 0.46 -12.54 1.27
CA ASN A 92 1.39 -11.54 1.76
C ASN A 92 0.91 -10.09 1.55
N MET A 93 1.64 -9.12 2.10
CA MET A 93 1.26 -7.72 2.07
C MET A 93 1.41 -7.09 0.68
N ALA A 94 2.45 -7.48 -0.08
CA ALA A 94 2.64 -6.96 -1.43
C ALA A 94 1.47 -7.32 -2.34
N GLU A 95 1.03 -8.57 -2.32
CA GLU A 95 -0.15 -9.03 -3.09
C GLU A 95 -1.42 -8.30 -2.68
N ARG A 96 -1.61 -8.04 -1.38
CA ARG A 96 -2.77 -7.27 -0.89
C ARG A 96 -2.77 -5.85 -1.45
N ILE A 97 -1.60 -5.21 -1.48
CA ILE A 97 -1.45 -3.86 -2.01
C ILE A 97 -1.73 -3.84 -3.51
N GLN A 98 -1.10 -4.74 -4.28
CA GLN A 98 -1.32 -4.86 -5.73
C GLN A 98 -2.79 -5.15 -6.06
N ARG A 99 -3.42 -6.09 -5.36
CA ARG A 99 -4.84 -6.42 -5.53
C ARG A 99 -5.77 -5.25 -5.13
N ALA A 100 -5.43 -4.54 -4.05
CA ALA A 100 -6.23 -3.38 -3.64
C ALA A 100 -6.18 -2.27 -4.69
N TRP A 101 -5.01 -2.03 -5.28
CA TRP A 101 -4.84 -1.05 -6.35
C TRP A 101 -5.56 -1.48 -7.63
N GLY A 102 -5.36 -2.71 -8.11
CA GLY A 102 -6.03 -3.26 -9.28
C GLY A 102 -7.55 -3.15 -9.17
N ARG A 103 -8.14 -3.58 -8.04
CA ARG A 103 -9.59 -3.44 -7.79
C ARG A 103 -10.09 -2.00 -7.86
N THR A 104 -9.29 -1.07 -7.38
CA THR A 104 -9.62 0.36 -7.42
C THR A 104 -9.70 0.89 -8.85
N LEU A 105 -8.87 0.33 -9.73
CA LEU A 105 -8.84 0.67 -11.15
C LEU A 105 -9.84 -0.15 -11.99
N GLY A 106 -10.63 -1.05 -11.37
CA GLY A 106 -11.54 -1.94 -12.07
C GLY A 106 -10.84 -3.07 -12.83
N LEU A 107 -9.58 -3.35 -12.49
CA LEU A 107 -8.78 -4.40 -13.13
C LEU A 107 -8.98 -5.75 -12.44
N THR A 108 -8.93 -6.81 -13.21
CA THR A 108 -9.07 -8.19 -12.73
C THR A 108 -7.83 -9.01 -13.09
N GLY A 109 -7.60 -10.10 -12.34
CA GLY A 109 -6.49 -11.02 -12.58
C GLY A 109 -5.12 -10.33 -12.60
N SER A 110 -4.33 -10.60 -13.64
CA SER A 110 -2.96 -10.11 -13.82
C SER A 110 -2.83 -8.67 -14.29
N GLN A 111 -3.92 -8.03 -14.72
CA GLN A 111 -3.90 -6.69 -15.31
C GLN A 111 -3.33 -5.60 -14.39
N GLY A 112 -3.36 -5.83 -13.08
CA GLY A 112 -2.81 -4.90 -12.08
C GLY A 112 -1.33 -5.11 -11.71
N ILE A 113 -0.69 -6.14 -12.26
CA ILE A 113 0.73 -6.42 -12.00
C ILE A 113 1.58 -5.35 -12.67
N GLY A 114 2.63 -4.92 -11.96
CA GLY A 114 3.53 -3.88 -12.46
C GLY A 114 3.02 -2.44 -12.26
N LEU A 115 1.73 -2.25 -11.91
CA LEU A 115 1.20 -0.91 -11.61
C LEU A 115 1.60 -0.40 -10.23
N VAL A 116 2.09 -1.26 -9.35
CA VAL A 116 2.59 -0.90 -8.02
C VAL A 116 4.09 -1.16 -7.98
N HIS A 117 4.84 -0.08 -7.87
CA HIS A 117 6.28 -0.14 -7.64
C HIS A 117 6.59 -0.17 -6.14
N PHE A 118 7.44 -1.10 -5.73
CA PHE A 118 7.98 -1.19 -4.38
C PHE A 118 9.47 -0.81 -4.45
N PRO A 119 9.91 0.26 -3.78
CA PRO A 119 11.32 0.65 -3.79
C PRO A 119 12.17 -0.36 -2.99
N ASP A 120 13.46 -0.42 -3.23
CA ASP A 120 14.39 -1.39 -2.60
C ASP A 120 14.29 -1.42 -1.07
N SER A 121 14.13 -0.28 -0.43
CA SER A 121 13.92 -0.19 1.02
C SER A 121 12.46 0.10 1.37
N ALA A 122 11.52 -0.66 0.80
CA ALA A 122 10.08 -0.41 0.96
C ALA A 122 9.59 -0.51 2.41
N ILE A 123 10.28 -1.28 3.26
CA ILE A 123 9.88 -1.50 4.66
C ILE A 123 10.77 -0.71 5.60
N GLN A 124 10.14 -0.07 6.57
CA GLN A 124 10.81 0.54 7.71
C GLN A 124 10.14 0.08 9.00
N LEU A 125 10.90 -0.59 9.86
CA LEU A 125 10.42 -1.05 11.14
C LEU A 125 10.69 0.00 12.22
N ILE A 126 9.67 0.31 13.02
CA ILE A 126 9.76 1.27 14.13
C ILE A 126 9.27 0.56 15.38
N SER A 127 10.10 0.55 16.41
CA SER A 127 9.77 -0.07 17.69
C SER A 127 10.03 0.89 18.83
N LYS A 128 8.99 1.26 19.59
CA LYS A 128 9.11 2.17 20.74
C LYS A 128 10.04 1.65 21.84
N GLY A 129 10.16 0.32 21.99
CA GLY A 129 11.04 -0.31 22.98
C GLY A 129 12.48 -0.49 22.50
N SER A 130 12.82 -0.09 21.27
CA SER A 130 14.18 -0.18 20.75
C SER A 130 15.04 1.00 21.18
N SER A 131 16.32 0.75 21.51
CA SER A 131 17.32 1.81 21.68
C SER A 131 17.51 2.68 20.43
N MET A 132 17.15 2.12 19.26
CA MET A 132 17.20 2.80 17.96
C MET A 132 15.91 3.57 17.62
N TYR A 133 14.93 3.65 18.52
CA TYR A 133 13.61 4.24 18.22
C TYR A 133 13.71 5.64 17.62
N THR A 134 14.51 6.52 18.21
CA THR A 134 14.67 7.91 17.72
C THR A 134 15.21 7.94 16.29
N ALA A 135 16.25 7.15 16.00
CA ALA A 135 16.82 7.06 14.65
C ALA A 135 15.83 6.48 13.64
N GLN A 136 15.12 5.42 14.03
CA GLN A 136 14.07 4.80 13.20
C GLN A 136 12.95 5.81 12.88
N TYR A 137 12.48 6.55 13.88
CA TYR A 137 11.44 7.57 13.71
C TYR A 137 11.92 8.71 12.81
N GLN A 138 13.12 9.23 13.04
CA GLN A 138 13.70 10.29 12.21
C GLN A 138 13.89 9.85 10.76
N GLY A 139 14.35 8.63 10.53
CA GLY A 139 14.48 8.05 9.18
C GLY A 139 13.14 7.96 8.46
N MET A 140 12.11 7.47 9.15
CA MET A 140 10.74 7.47 8.64
C MET A 140 10.25 8.89 8.33
N PHE A 141 10.42 9.82 9.27
CA PHE A 141 9.96 11.20 9.10
C PHE A 141 10.60 11.88 7.89
N ARG A 142 11.93 11.74 7.71
CA ARG A 142 12.63 12.24 6.53
C ARG A 142 12.06 11.66 5.24
N ARG A 143 11.78 10.36 5.22
CA ARG A 143 11.23 9.68 4.05
C ARG A 143 9.81 10.14 3.73
N MET A 144 9.01 10.36 4.76
CA MET A 144 7.63 10.85 4.59
C MET A 144 7.57 12.34 4.24
N SER A 145 8.50 13.15 4.72
CA SER A 145 8.57 14.58 4.35
C SER A 145 8.83 14.79 2.87
N TYR A 146 9.46 13.81 2.19
CA TYR A 146 9.63 13.84 0.74
C TYR A 146 8.29 13.86 -0.02
N LEU A 147 7.24 13.28 0.54
CA LEU A 147 5.88 13.34 -0.03
C LEU A 147 5.31 14.77 -0.08
N ALA A 148 5.86 15.69 0.71
CA ALA A 148 5.47 17.09 0.74
C ALA A 148 6.14 17.95 -0.35
N LYS A 149 7.05 17.38 -1.16
CA LYS A 149 7.70 18.08 -2.28
C LYS A 149 6.66 18.73 -3.19
N VAL A 150 6.91 19.98 -3.62
CA VAL A 150 5.94 20.80 -4.35
C VAL A 150 6.10 20.69 -5.87
N ASP A 151 7.33 20.52 -6.34
CA ASP A 151 7.74 20.72 -7.75
C ASP A 151 7.02 19.81 -8.77
N THR A 152 6.53 18.63 -8.32
CA THR A 152 5.89 17.64 -9.19
C THR A 152 4.37 17.59 -9.04
N LYS A 153 3.77 18.55 -8.34
CA LYS A 153 2.34 18.61 -8.09
C LYS A 153 1.65 19.58 -9.01
N LEU A 154 0.52 19.15 -9.59
CA LEU A 154 -0.35 20.00 -10.37
C LEU A 154 -1.40 20.63 -9.44
N TYR A 155 -1.44 21.94 -9.39
CA TYR A 155 -2.41 22.73 -8.63
C TYR A 155 -3.53 23.21 -9.56
N ASP A 156 -4.67 23.56 -9.01
CA ASP A 156 -5.82 24.15 -9.72
C ASP A 156 -6.56 23.20 -10.69
N ASP A 157 -6.31 21.89 -10.61
CA ASP A 157 -7.05 20.87 -11.36
C ASP A 157 -8.30 20.34 -10.61
N GLY A 158 -8.60 20.91 -9.44
CA GLY A 158 -9.73 20.51 -8.59
C GLY A 158 -9.50 19.21 -7.79
N PHE A 159 -8.28 18.65 -7.79
CA PHE A 159 -7.95 17.44 -7.06
C PHE A 159 -6.96 17.70 -5.93
N ARG A 160 -7.04 16.86 -4.91
CA ARG A 160 -6.07 16.90 -3.82
C ARG A 160 -4.75 16.29 -4.26
N ASN A 161 -3.66 16.97 -3.98
CA ASN A 161 -2.31 16.48 -4.20
C ASN A 161 -1.72 15.75 -2.99
N PHE A 162 -2.34 15.84 -1.83
CA PHE A 162 -1.85 15.26 -0.58
C PHE A 162 -3.03 14.89 0.32
N GLY A 163 -2.84 13.83 1.11
CA GLY A 163 -3.83 13.43 2.11
C GLY A 163 -3.35 12.34 3.06
N CYS A 164 -4.12 12.13 4.10
CA CYS A 164 -3.92 11.03 5.04
C CYS A 164 -5.26 10.36 5.38
N SER A 165 -5.17 9.12 5.84
CA SER A 165 -6.35 8.43 6.34
C SER A 165 -6.80 9.06 7.67
N GLN A 166 -8.07 9.40 7.74
CA GLN A 166 -8.73 9.76 8.98
C GLN A 166 -8.85 8.53 9.90
N ARG A 167 -8.99 8.76 11.23
CA ARG A 167 -9.22 7.70 12.23
C ARG A 167 -10.53 6.97 11.98
#